data_1d68f4289afc2fdc7cf0ccf15d81da39
#
_entry.id   1d68f4289afc2fdc7cf0ccf15d81da39
#
_cell.length_a   1.000
_cell.length_b   1.000
_cell.length_c   1.000
_cell.angle_alpha   90.00
_cell.angle_beta   90.00
_cell.angle_gamma   90.00
#
_symmetry.space_group_name_H-M   'P 1'
#
loop_
_entity.id
_entity.type
_entity.pdbx_description
1 polymer ?
#
loop_
_entity_poly.entity_id
_entity_poly.type
_entity_poly.pdbx_seq_one_letter_code
_entity_poly.pdbx_strand_id
1 'polypeptide(L)'
;MILYPAIDISGRPYLAYQAEFAAPMCGTMDTQLAEEFFRAVTVNAGLTVHLSVLAGRNDHHKMEALFKAFGLALRDAMRIDANIVGVLSTKGALD
;
A
#
# COMPACT_ATOMS: atom_id res chain seq x y z
N MET A 1 17.19 6.08 2.80
CA MET A 1 15.73 6.11 2.97
C MET A 1 15.27 4.80 3.57
N ILE A 2 14.48 4.88 4.63
CA ILE A 2 13.92 3.70 5.28
C ILE A 2 12.41 3.73 5.08
N LEU A 3 11.86 2.62 4.56
CA LEU A 3 10.47 2.53 4.19
C LEU A 3 9.90 1.20 4.69
N TYR A 4 8.76 1.28 5.37
CA TYR A 4 8.05 0.09 5.86
C TYR A 4 6.65 0.01 5.24
N PRO A 5 6.44 -0.86 4.25
CA PRO A 5 5.11 -1.15 3.76
C PRO A 5 4.55 -2.41 4.42
N ALA A 6 3.26 -2.40 4.73
CA ALA A 6 2.56 -3.58 5.18
C ALA A 6 1.11 -3.51 4.69
N ILE A 7 0.66 -4.54 3.99
CA ILE A 7 -0.69 -4.61 3.43
C ILE A 7 -1.33 -5.95 3.77
N ASP A 8 -2.57 -5.90 4.25
CA ASP A 8 -3.39 -7.07 4.49
C ASP A 8 -4.74 -6.89 3.79
N ILE A 9 -5.20 -7.92 3.11
CA ILE A 9 -6.52 -7.91 2.46
C ILE A 9 -7.53 -8.38 3.50
N SER A 10 -7.95 -7.44 4.36
CA SER A 10 -8.75 -7.75 5.53
C SER A 10 -10.26 -7.57 5.34
N GLY A 11 -10.65 -6.86 4.30
CA GLY A 11 -12.03 -6.41 4.15
C GLY A 11 -12.40 -5.27 5.09
N ARG A 12 -11.46 -4.78 5.90
CA ARG A 12 -11.65 -3.67 6.85
C ARG A 12 -10.71 -2.53 6.47
N PRO A 13 -11.20 -1.53 5.73
CA PRO A 13 -10.35 -0.44 5.26
C PRO A 13 -9.70 0.34 6.40
N TYR A 14 -8.38 0.44 6.34
CA TYR A 14 -7.59 1.23 7.28
C TYR A 14 -6.29 1.64 6.63
N LEU A 15 -5.96 2.91 6.70
CA LEU A 15 -4.70 3.44 6.20
C LEU A 15 -3.95 4.17 7.30
N ALA A 16 -2.78 3.68 7.65
CA ALA A 16 -1.80 4.40 8.44
C ALA A 16 -0.72 4.90 7.48
N TYR A 17 -0.64 6.20 7.32
CA TYR A 17 0.26 6.85 6.35
C TYR A 17 1.15 7.84 7.07
N GLN A 18 2.45 7.60 7.02
CA GLN A 18 3.45 8.47 7.59
C GLN A 18 4.51 8.78 6.54
N ALA A 19 4.29 9.83 5.78
CA ALA A 19 5.25 10.31 4.82
C ALA A 19 5.16 11.82 4.74
N GLU A 20 6.28 12.49 4.98
CA GLU A 20 6.37 13.93 4.89
C GLU A 20 7.21 14.31 3.68
N PHE A 21 6.74 15.30 2.96
CA PHE A 21 7.45 15.84 1.80
C PHE A 21 7.90 17.27 2.12
N ALA A 22 9.08 17.61 1.63
CA ALA A 22 9.65 18.93 1.88
C ALA A 22 8.89 20.03 1.12
N ALA A 23 8.27 19.69 0.00
CA ALA A 23 7.55 20.64 -0.85
C ALA A 23 6.13 20.14 -1.13
N PRO A 24 5.18 21.06 -1.40
CA PRO A 24 3.81 20.67 -1.75
C PRO A 24 3.70 20.04 -3.14
N MET A 25 4.68 20.29 -4.02
CA MET A 25 4.69 19.75 -5.37
C MET A 25 5.95 18.93 -5.61
N CYS A 26 5.78 17.79 -6.26
CA CYS A 26 6.87 16.97 -6.75
C CYS A 26 6.71 16.93 -8.29
N GLY A 27 7.48 17.76 -8.98
CA GLY A 27 7.24 18.02 -10.40
C GLY A 27 5.87 18.67 -10.56
N THR A 28 5.00 18.09 -11.35
CA THR A 28 3.63 18.56 -11.57
C THR A 28 2.62 17.89 -10.63
N MET A 29 3.07 17.00 -9.77
CA MET A 29 2.20 16.24 -8.86
C MET A 29 2.18 16.88 -7.47
N ASP A 30 0.98 17.15 -6.96
CA ASP A 30 0.80 17.56 -5.57
C ASP A 30 1.12 16.37 -4.67
N THR A 31 2.02 16.57 -3.69
CA THR A 31 2.44 15.48 -2.80
C THR A 31 1.30 14.96 -1.93
N GLN A 32 0.26 15.75 -1.70
CA GLN A 32 -0.94 15.30 -0.97
C GLN A 32 -1.74 14.27 -1.76
N LEU A 33 -1.62 14.25 -3.08
CA LEU A 33 -2.33 13.29 -3.91
C LEU A 33 -1.87 11.86 -3.67
N ALA A 34 -0.64 11.66 -3.21
CA ALA A 34 -0.14 10.32 -2.87
C ALA A 34 -0.97 9.71 -1.74
N GLU A 35 -1.19 10.46 -0.66
CA GLU A 35 -2.02 9.98 0.45
C GLU A 35 -3.45 9.72 0.00
N GLU A 36 -4.03 10.62 -0.79
CA GLU A 36 -5.38 10.46 -1.29
C GLU A 36 -5.51 9.22 -2.18
N PHE A 37 -4.50 8.97 -3.02
CA PHE A 37 -4.45 7.78 -3.85
C PHE A 37 -4.46 6.51 -3.00
N PHE A 38 -3.55 6.42 -2.03
CA PHE A 38 -3.46 5.24 -1.17
C PHE A 38 -4.73 5.04 -0.35
N ARG A 39 -5.34 6.11 0.11
CA ARG A 39 -6.60 6.05 0.84
C ARG A 39 -7.74 5.52 -0.04
N ALA A 40 -7.82 6.01 -1.27
CA ALA A 40 -8.85 5.56 -2.21
C ALA A 40 -8.71 4.06 -2.52
N VAL A 41 -7.51 3.60 -2.79
CA VAL A 41 -7.25 2.17 -3.04
C VAL A 41 -7.57 1.34 -1.80
N THR A 42 -7.14 1.81 -0.62
CA THR A 42 -7.38 1.14 0.66
C THR A 42 -8.87 0.93 0.89
N VAL A 43 -9.66 1.99 0.72
CA VAL A 43 -11.12 1.94 0.96
C VAL A 43 -11.80 1.06 -0.08
N ASN A 44 -11.50 1.25 -1.35
CA ASN A 44 -12.19 0.55 -2.43
C ASN A 44 -11.83 -0.93 -2.52
N ALA A 45 -10.62 -1.30 -2.13
CA ALA A 45 -10.18 -2.69 -2.18
C ALA A 45 -10.31 -3.42 -0.83
N GLY A 46 -10.73 -2.73 0.23
CA GLY A 46 -10.89 -3.34 1.55
C GLY A 46 -9.57 -3.77 2.17
N LEU A 47 -8.56 -2.89 2.12
CA LEU A 47 -7.23 -3.20 2.60
C LEU A 47 -6.94 -2.58 3.96
N THR A 48 -6.09 -3.25 4.74
CA THR A 48 -5.40 -2.64 5.87
C THR A 48 -3.99 -2.31 5.40
N VAL A 49 -3.64 -1.02 5.37
CA VAL A 49 -2.39 -0.54 4.79
C VAL A 49 -1.61 0.28 5.79
N HIS A 50 -0.33 -0.04 5.95
CA HIS A 50 0.63 0.76 6.70
C HIS A 50 1.75 1.16 5.77
N LEU A 51 1.95 2.45 5.58
CA LEU A 51 3.03 3.02 4.77
C LEU A 51 3.75 4.07 5.58
N SER A 52 5.05 3.88 5.80
CA SER A 52 5.89 4.81 6.55
C SER A 52 7.19 5.05 5.81
N VAL A 53 7.53 6.32 5.59
CA VAL A 53 8.86 6.72 5.17
C VAL A 53 9.56 7.29 6.39
N LEU A 54 10.53 6.57 6.93
CA LEU A 54 11.23 6.95 8.16
C LEU A 54 12.42 7.86 7.92
N ALA A 55 12.98 7.84 6.71
CA ALA A 55 14.12 8.67 6.36
C ALA A 55 14.14 8.91 4.85
N GLY A 56 14.70 10.03 4.46
CA GLY A 56 14.83 10.39 3.06
C GLY A 56 14.76 11.91 2.90
N ARG A 57 15.49 12.46 1.95
CA ARG A 57 15.56 13.91 1.72
C ARG A 57 14.90 14.34 0.41
N ASN A 58 14.98 13.50 -0.59
CA ASN A 58 14.51 13.84 -1.93
C ASN A 58 13.06 13.41 -2.09
N ASP A 59 12.17 14.36 -2.33
CA ASP A 59 10.73 14.11 -2.45
C ASP A 59 10.41 13.16 -3.61
N HIS A 60 11.10 13.30 -4.73
CA HIS A 60 10.90 12.43 -5.89
C HIS A 60 11.23 10.97 -5.54
N HIS A 61 12.36 10.75 -4.86
CA HIS A 61 12.76 9.41 -4.43
C HIS A 61 11.77 8.84 -3.42
N LYS A 62 11.28 9.67 -2.48
CA LYS A 62 10.27 9.23 -1.52
C LYS A 62 8.97 8.83 -2.21
N MET A 63 8.51 9.64 -3.14
CA MET A 63 7.28 9.37 -3.89
C MET A 63 7.39 8.07 -4.68
N GLU A 64 8.48 7.92 -5.43
CA GLU A 64 8.75 6.73 -6.22
C GLU A 64 8.84 5.48 -5.35
N ALA A 65 9.55 5.57 -4.22
CA ALA A 65 9.70 4.45 -3.29
C ALA A 65 8.37 4.06 -2.64
N LEU A 66 7.53 5.03 -2.29
CA LEU A 66 6.19 4.77 -1.74
C LEU A 66 5.33 3.96 -2.72
N PHE A 67 5.25 4.39 -3.97
CA PHE A 67 4.44 3.69 -4.97
C PHE A 67 5.00 2.31 -5.28
N LYS A 68 6.32 2.20 -5.39
CA LYS A 68 6.96 0.92 -5.65
C LYS A 68 6.76 -0.06 -4.50
N ALA A 69 6.98 0.38 -3.27
CA ALA A 69 6.80 -0.45 -2.09
C ALA A 69 5.34 -0.87 -1.92
N PHE A 70 4.40 0.04 -2.16
CA PHE A 70 2.98 -0.27 -2.12
C PHE A 70 2.63 -1.35 -3.14
N GLY A 71 3.10 -1.20 -4.37
CA GLY A 71 2.85 -2.18 -5.43
C GLY A 71 3.39 -3.56 -5.10
N LEU A 72 4.61 -3.63 -4.56
CA LEU A 72 5.23 -4.90 -4.18
C LEU A 72 4.50 -5.55 -2.99
N ALA A 73 4.15 -4.76 -1.98
CA ALA A 73 3.42 -5.25 -0.81
C ALA A 73 2.01 -5.73 -1.19
N LEU A 74 1.34 -5.01 -2.10
CA LEU A 74 0.03 -5.40 -2.60
C LEU A 74 0.12 -6.71 -3.38
N ARG A 75 1.12 -6.86 -4.22
CA ARG A 75 1.37 -8.11 -4.96
C ARG A 75 1.53 -9.28 -4.00
N ASP A 76 2.32 -9.09 -2.95
CA ASP A 76 2.57 -10.16 -1.98
C ASP A 76 1.31 -10.49 -1.18
N ALA A 77 0.54 -9.48 -0.78
CA ALA A 77 -0.74 -9.68 -0.08
C ALA A 77 -1.73 -10.44 -0.95
N MET A 78 -1.84 -10.09 -2.22
CA MET A 78 -2.71 -10.76 -3.16
C MET A 78 -2.28 -12.22 -3.40
N ARG A 79 -0.99 -12.49 -3.42
CA ARG A 79 -0.46 -13.84 -3.58
C ARG A 79 -0.82 -14.71 -2.39
N ILE A 80 -0.69 -14.20 -1.18
CA ILE A 80 -1.05 -14.91 0.05
C ILE A 80 -2.55 -15.17 0.06
N ASP A 81 -3.36 -14.17 -0.27
CA ASP A 81 -4.82 -14.28 -0.30
C ASP A 81 -5.26 -15.31 -1.34
N ALA A 82 -4.65 -15.30 -2.52
CA ALA A 82 -4.93 -16.27 -3.57
C ALA A 82 -4.60 -17.70 -3.12
N ASN A 83 -3.52 -17.90 -2.38
CA ASN A 83 -3.15 -19.19 -1.83
C ASN A 83 -4.18 -19.67 -0.81
N ILE A 84 -4.65 -18.79 0.06
CA ILE A 84 -5.69 -19.11 1.04
C ILE A 84 -6.99 -19.47 0.32
N VAL A 85 -7.39 -18.69 -0.68
CA VAL A 85 -8.59 -18.95 -1.47
C VAL A 85 -8.46 -20.28 -2.20
N GLY A 86 -7.29 -20.59 -2.74
CA GLY A 86 -7.01 -21.86 -3.40
C GLY A 86 -7.21 -23.04 -2.45
N VAL A 87 -6.69 -22.95 -1.23
CA VAL A 87 -6.85 -24.00 -0.22
C VAL A 87 -8.32 -24.15 0.19
N LEU A 88 -9.00 -23.05 0.43
CA LEU A 88 -10.43 -23.07 0.80
C LEU A 88 -11.28 -23.62 -0.34
N SER A 89 -10.96 -23.29 -1.57
CA SER A 89 -11.66 -23.79 -2.75
C SER A 89 -11.50 -25.30 -2.89
N THR A 90 -10.31 -25.82 -2.62
CA THR A 90 -10.05 -27.25 -2.62
C THR A 90 -10.90 -27.97 -1.56
N LYS A 91 -10.97 -27.41 -0.36
CA LYS A 91 -11.80 -27.97 0.72
C LYS A 91 -13.28 -27.82 0.39
N GLY A 92 -13.68 -26.67 -0.14
CA GLY A 92 -15.08 -26.42 -0.50
C GLY A 92 -15.58 -27.34 -1.58
N ALA A 93 -14.71 -27.77 -2.49
CA ALA A 93 -15.07 -28.72 -3.54
C ALA A 93 -15.41 -30.11 -2.97
N LEU A 94 -15.00 -30.39 -1.74
CA LEU A 94 -15.29 -31.65 -1.07
C LEU A 94 -16.59 -31.60 -0.27
N ASP A 95 -17.09 -30.42 -0.05
CA ASP A 95 -18.34 -30.21 0.67
C ASP A 95 -19.52 -30.34 -0.31
#